data_f3ab52cb1db8d24791e2315f300427be
#
_entry.id   f3ab52cb1db8d24791e2315f300427be
#
_cell.length_a   1.000
_cell.length_b   1.000
_cell.length_c   1.000
_cell.angle_alpha   90.00
_cell.angle_beta   90.00
_cell.angle_gamma   90.00
#
_symmetry.space_group_name_H-M   'P 1'
#
loop_
_entity.id
_entity.type
_entity.pdbx_description
1 polymer ?
#
loop_
_entity_poly.entity_id
_entity_poly.type
_entity_poly.pdbx_seq_one_letter_code
_entity_poly.pdbx_strand_id
1 'polypeptide(L)'
;MANYKGYKGFTIQSLSTDPVLSGGSWASGANLNNPRGQGRMGTTGISTSAVVAGGFDAPAPAARSYTETYNGSAWTETGDTPGTTRLGESGGSTTSLLVAGGSTGTSGAPINPYGFEFDG
;
A
#
# COMPACT_ATOMS: atom_id res chain seq x y z
N MET A 1 -31.81 -33.50 -6.14
CA MET A 1 -32.51 -32.21 -5.92
C MET A 1 -32.70 -32.03 -4.42
N ALA A 2 -32.09 -31.05 -3.85
CA ALA A 2 -32.25 -30.76 -2.42
C ALA A 2 -33.62 -30.09 -2.20
N ASN A 3 -34.44 -30.69 -1.36
CA ASN A 3 -35.74 -30.14 -0.98
C ASN A 3 -35.62 -29.32 0.29
N TYR A 4 -35.68 -28.04 0.17
CA TYR A 4 -35.72 -27.10 1.30
C TYR A 4 -37.18 -26.84 1.71
N LYS A 5 -37.82 -27.83 2.37
CA LYS A 5 -39.13 -27.64 2.97
C LYS A 5 -39.00 -26.93 4.31
N GLY A 6 -39.53 -25.74 4.42
CA GLY A 6 -39.81 -25.13 5.70
C GLY A 6 -39.34 -23.70 5.95
N TYR A 7 -38.68 -23.06 5.01
CA TYR A 7 -38.29 -21.67 5.17
C TYR A 7 -39.23 -20.77 4.36
N LYS A 8 -40.19 -20.18 5.02
CA LYS A 8 -41.03 -19.15 4.42
C LYS A 8 -40.20 -17.88 4.25
N GLY A 9 -39.95 -17.47 3.01
CA GLY A 9 -39.37 -16.19 2.67
C GLY A 9 -37.91 -16.22 2.25
N PHE A 10 -37.23 -17.38 2.19
CA PHE A 10 -35.86 -17.49 1.67
C PHE A 10 -35.77 -18.59 0.64
N THR A 11 -35.37 -18.27 -0.55
CA THR A 11 -34.96 -19.26 -1.55
C THR A 11 -33.44 -19.40 -1.45
N ILE A 12 -32.98 -20.49 -0.84
CA ILE A 12 -31.56 -20.84 -0.91
C ILE A 12 -31.40 -21.59 -2.23
N GLN A 13 -30.75 -20.94 -3.17
CA GLN A 13 -30.42 -21.52 -4.46
C GLN A 13 -28.96 -21.96 -4.42
N SER A 14 -28.70 -23.23 -4.21
CA SER A 14 -27.39 -23.79 -4.51
C SER A 14 -27.41 -24.30 -5.94
N LEU A 15 -26.78 -23.61 -6.83
CA LEU A 15 -26.55 -24.08 -8.19
C LEU A 15 -25.25 -24.91 -8.18
N SER A 16 -25.28 -26.08 -8.79
CA SER A 16 -24.06 -26.86 -9.04
C SER A 16 -23.06 -26.13 -9.93
N THR A 17 -23.47 -25.01 -10.50
CA THR A 17 -22.73 -24.06 -11.29
C THR A 17 -22.70 -22.70 -10.63
N ASP A 18 -22.89 -22.65 -9.30
CA ASP A 18 -22.68 -21.39 -8.57
C ASP A 18 -21.26 -20.89 -8.91
N PRO A 19 -21.14 -19.74 -9.57
CA PRO A 19 -19.80 -19.23 -9.84
C PRO A 19 -19.15 -19.09 -8.47
N VAL A 20 -18.26 -20.01 -8.15
CA VAL A 20 -17.31 -19.76 -7.08
C VAL A 20 -16.73 -18.40 -7.44
N LEU A 21 -17.11 -17.38 -6.68
CA LEU A 21 -16.43 -16.10 -6.77
C LEU A 21 -14.98 -16.46 -6.59
N SER A 22 -14.27 -16.60 -7.70
CA SER A 22 -12.86 -16.91 -7.67
C SER A 22 -12.24 -15.79 -6.86
N GLY A 23 -11.89 -16.11 -5.64
CA GLY A 23 -11.11 -15.19 -4.81
C GLY A 23 -9.97 -14.72 -5.69
N GLY A 24 -9.67 -13.44 -5.69
CA GLY A 24 -8.64 -12.88 -6.54
C GLY A 24 -7.37 -13.73 -6.50
N SER A 25 -6.65 -13.82 -7.59
CA SER A 25 -5.36 -14.49 -7.64
C SER A 25 -4.24 -13.48 -7.40
N TRP A 26 -3.20 -13.91 -6.69
CA TRP A 26 -1.99 -13.13 -6.53
C TRP A 26 -0.99 -13.48 -7.62
N ALA A 27 -0.41 -12.46 -8.23
CA ALA A 27 0.70 -12.60 -9.16
C ALA A 27 1.86 -11.72 -8.69
N SER A 28 3.10 -12.11 -9.01
CA SER A 28 4.27 -11.27 -8.73
C SER A 28 4.24 -10.04 -9.61
N GLY A 29 4.41 -8.87 -8.99
CA GLY A 29 4.62 -7.60 -9.66
C GLY A 29 6.10 -7.24 -9.78
N ALA A 30 6.40 -6.07 -10.31
CA ALA A 30 7.75 -5.53 -10.34
C ALA A 30 8.26 -5.19 -8.92
N ASN A 31 9.54 -5.38 -8.70
CA ASN A 31 10.19 -5.00 -7.45
C ASN A 31 10.41 -3.49 -7.37
N LEU A 32 10.39 -2.94 -6.16
CA LEU A 32 10.90 -1.60 -5.89
C LEU A 32 12.37 -1.49 -6.27
N ASN A 33 12.81 -0.34 -6.78
CA ASN A 33 14.22 -0.08 -7.05
C ASN A 33 15.03 0.01 -5.74
N ASN A 34 14.44 0.60 -4.71
CA ASN A 34 15.02 0.71 -3.39
C ASN A 34 14.24 -0.19 -2.42
N PRO A 35 14.75 -1.41 -2.09
CA PRO A 35 14.08 -2.32 -1.17
C PRO A 35 13.88 -1.68 0.20
N ARG A 36 12.69 -1.81 0.75
CA ARG A 36 12.32 -1.29 2.08
C ARG A 36 11.50 -2.33 2.82
N GLY A 37 11.83 -2.47 4.07
CA GLY A 37 11.13 -3.35 4.99
C GLY A 37 10.65 -2.59 6.22
N GLN A 38 10.08 -3.31 7.15
CA GLN A 38 9.70 -2.90 8.51
C GLN A 38 9.29 -1.43 8.66
N GLY A 39 8.05 -1.17 8.46
CA GLY A 39 7.50 0.14 8.75
C GLY A 39 6.39 0.48 7.78
N ARG A 40 5.52 1.34 8.21
CA ARG A 40 4.52 1.91 7.35
C ARG A 40 5.22 2.92 6.45
N MET A 41 5.07 2.73 5.18
CA MET A 41 5.45 3.69 4.16
C MET A 41 4.21 4.51 3.84
N GLY A 42 4.39 5.76 3.47
CA GLY A 42 3.33 6.49 2.81
C GLY A 42 3.01 5.82 1.49
N THR A 43 1.86 5.16 1.41
CA THR A 43 1.46 4.46 0.18
C THR A 43 0.04 4.83 -0.21
N THR A 44 -0.17 5.06 -1.50
CA THR A 44 -1.50 5.18 -2.08
C THR A 44 -1.48 4.65 -3.51
N GLY A 45 -2.64 4.29 -4.02
CA GLY A 45 -2.79 3.88 -5.41
C GLY A 45 -3.62 2.62 -5.61
N ILE A 46 -3.56 2.14 -6.82
CA ILE A 46 -4.21 0.92 -7.31
C ILE A 46 -3.15 0.03 -7.97
N SER A 47 -3.53 -1.18 -8.37
CA SER A 47 -2.62 -2.16 -8.98
C SER A 47 -1.95 -1.71 -10.29
N THR A 48 -2.45 -0.67 -10.92
CA THR A 48 -1.91 -0.11 -12.16
C THR A 48 -1.28 1.28 -12.00
N SER A 49 -1.39 1.88 -10.83
CA SER A 49 -0.82 3.20 -10.54
C SER A 49 -0.71 3.37 -9.04
N ALA A 50 0.50 3.43 -8.53
CA ALA A 50 0.75 3.56 -7.10
C ALA A 50 1.95 4.46 -6.82
N VAL A 51 2.03 4.99 -5.61
CA VAL A 51 3.20 5.70 -5.10
C VAL A 51 3.56 5.19 -3.73
N VAL A 52 4.84 5.14 -3.44
CA VAL A 52 5.40 4.80 -2.14
C VAL A 52 6.47 5.82 -1.76
N ALA A 53 6.36 6.39 -0.57
CA ALA A 53 7.26 7.41 -0.08
C ALA A 53 7.83 7.06 1.31
N GLY A 54 9.09 7.32 1.53
CA GLY A 54 9.77 7.01 2.78
C GLY A 54 9.94 5.51 3.01
N GLY A 55 9.98 5.10 4.26
CA GLY A 55 10.13 3.71 4.66
C GLY A 55 11.38 3.47 5.48
N PHE A 56 11.73 2.22 5.65
CA PHE A 56 12.84 1.80 6.50
C PHE A 56 13.67 0.75 5.79
N ASP A 57 14.96 0.92 5.79
CA ASP A 57 15.89 0.00 5.16
C ASP A 57 16.44 -1.03 6.16
N ALA A 58 16.60 -2.27 5.72
CA ALA A 58 17.32 -3.31 6.41
C ALA A 58 18.33 -3.94 5.41
N PRO A 59 19.56 -4.17 5.74
CA PRO A 59 20.15 -4.40 7.06
C PRO A 59 20.73 -3.16 7.77
N ALA A 60 20.82 -2.03 7.11
CA ALA A 60 21.23 -0.79 7.77
C ALA A 60 19.97 -0.04 8.27
N PRO A 61 19.60 -0.18 9.57
CA PRO A 61 18.33 0.32 10.06
C PRO A 61 18.26 1.86 10.04
N ALA A 62 17.74 2.41 8.96
CA ALA A 62 17.57 3.84 8.78
C ALA A 62 16.24 4.18 8.11
N ALA A 63 15.60 5.26 8.54
CA ALA A 63 14.49 5.86 7.82
C ALA A 63 14.99 6.45 6.49
N ARG A 64 14.18 6.39 5.45
CA ARG A 64 14.53 6.82 4.11
C ARG A 64 13.58 7.91 3.62
N SER A 65 14.04 8.67 2.62
CA SER A 65 13.29 9.71 1.93
C SER A 65 12.80 9.26 0.53
N TYR A 66 13.27 8.13 0.05
CA TYR A 66 12.99 7.69 -1.33
C TYR A 66 11.51 7.65 -1.64
N THR A 67 11.16 8.16 -2.81
CA THR A 67 9.81 8.07 -3.35
C THR A 67 9.86 7.36 -4.69
N GLU A 68 8.98 6.39 -4.89
CA GLU A 68 8.85 5.66 -6.13
C GLU A 68 7.40 5.63 -6.59
N THR A 69 7.20 5.78 -7.88
CA THR A 69 5.88 5.66 -8.54
C THR A 69 5.80 4.40 -9.38
N TYR A 70 4.64 3.77 -9.39
CA TYR A 70 4.34 2.58 -10.18
C TYR A 70 3.37 2.90 -11.30
N ASN A 71 3.68 2.46 -12.50
CA ASN A 71 2.87 2.70 -13.70
C ASN A 71 2.05 1.49 -14.17
N GLY A 72 1.94 0.46 -13.35
CA GLY A 72 1.29 -0.81 -13.71
C GLY A 72 2.27 -1.88 -14.19
N SER A 73 3.52 -1.52 -14.51
CA SER A 73 4.53 -2.46 -15.01
C SER A 73 5.87 -2.34 -14.29
N ALA A 74 6.27 -1.14 -13.92
CA ALA A 74 7.57 -0.87 -13.30
C ALA A 74 7.47 0.23 -12.26
N TRP A 75 8.38 0.19 -11.30
CA TRP A 75 8.62 1.26 -10.34
C TRP A 75 9.68 2.22 -10.88
N THR A 76 9.46 3.50 -10.69
CA THR A 76 10.39 4.57 -11.08
C THR A 76 10.63 5.47 -9.89
N GLU A 77 11.89 5.72 -9.57
CA GLU A 77 12.28 6.68 -8.54
C GLU A 77 11.92 8.10 -9.00
N THR A 78 11.39 8.89 -8.09
CA THR A 78 11.01 10.29 -8.31
C THR A 78 11.62 11.16 -7.20
N GLY A 79 11.18 12.40 -7.07
CA GLY A 79 11.71 13.32 -6.05
C GLY A 79 11.51 12.78 -4.62
N ASP A 80 12.56 12.79 -3.83
CA ASP A 80 12.55 12.36 -2.44
C ASP A 80 11.68 13.26 -1.55
N THR A 81 11.15 12.70 -0.47
CA THR A 81 10.55 13.52 0.59
C THR A 81 11.60 14.45 1.18
N PRO A 82 11.23 15.68 1.60
CA PRO A 82 12.18 16.66 2.18
C PRO A 82 12.88 16.18 3.46
N GLY A 83 12.42 15.09 4.05
CA GLY A 83 13.03 14.48 5.23
C GLY A 83 12.78 12.99 5.27
N THR A 84 13.64 12.26 5.98
CA THR A 84 13.46 10.82 6.16
C THR A 84 12.26 10.55 7.06
N THR A 85 11.40 9.61 6.67
CA THR A 85 10.25 9.20 7.47
C THR A 85 9.99 7.70 7.33
N ARG A 86 9.53 7.11 8.43
CA ARG A 86 8.92 5.78 8.48
C ARG A 86 7.68 5.84 9.37
N LEU A 87 6.76 4.92 9.19
CA LEU A 87 5.52 4.86 9.97
C LEU A 87 4.61 6.10 9.79
N GLY A 88 4.81 6.89 8.74
CA GLY A 88 3.91 7.99 8.42
C GLY A 88 2.58 7.47 7.86
N GLU A 89 1.53 8.24 8.07
CA GLU A 89 0.25 8.01 7.41
C GLU A 89 0.22 8.75 6.08
N SER A 90 -0.53 8.25 5.13
CA SER A 90 -0.62 8.87 3.80
C SER A 90 -2.04 8.83 3.26
N GLY A 91 -2.33 9.82 2.44
CA GLY A 91 -3.60 9.90 1.72
C GLY A 91 -3.44 10.72 0.45
N GLY A 92 -4.30 10.48 -0.52
CA GLY A 92 -4.26 11.19 -1.78
C GLY A 92 -4.27 10.25 -2.99
N SER A 93 -3.61 10.69 -4.04
CA SER A 93 -3.46 9.96 -5.30
C SER A 93 -1.99 9.81 -5.67
N THR A 94 -1.71 9.19 -6.80
CA THR A 94 -0.34 9.03 -7.32
C THR A 94 0.27 10.33 -7.86
N THR A 95 -0.53 11.35 -8.05
CA THR A 95 -0.12 12.69 -8.50
C THR A 95 -0.37 13.77 -7.45
N SER A 96 -0.94 13.43 -6.31
CA SER A 96 -1.15 14.37 -5.21
C SER A 96 -1.23 13.56 -3.92
N LEU A 97 -0.11 13.44 -3.23
CA LEU A 97 0.03 12.62 -2.02
C LEU A 97 0.42 13.50 -0.84
N LEU A 98 -0.25 13.32 0.27
CA LEU A 98 0.15 13.83 1.57
C LEU A 98 0.72 12.68 2.40
N VAL A 99 1.90 12.88 2.96
CA VAL A 99 2.51 11.99 3.97
C VAL A 99 2.68 12.79 5.24
N ALA A 100 2.16 12.34 6.36
CA ALA A 100 2.20 13.09 7.60
C ALA A 100 2.71 12.24 8.78
N GLY A 101 3.48 12.86 9.64
CA GLY A 101 3.95 12.25 10.87
C GLY A 101 5.02 11.18 10.66
N GLY A 102 4.99 10.17 11.54
CA GLY A 102 5.96 9.08 11.51
C GLY A 102 7.15 9.30 12.43
N SER A 103 8.26 8.63 12.13
CA SER A 103 9.51 8.70 12.90
C SER A 103 10.70 8.85 11.96
N THR A 104 11.71 9.57 12.39
CA THR A 104 12.92 9.81 11.61
C THR A 104 14.01 8.75 11.80
N GLY A 105 13.81 7.75 12.63
CA GLY A 105 14.86 6.79 12.95
C GLY A 105 14.36 5.44 13.48
N THR A 106 15.22 4.76 14.21
CA THR A 106 14.94 3.47 14.87
C THR A 106 14.03 3.64 16.08
N SER A 107 13.71 2.54 16.76
CA SER A 107 12.90 2.55 17.99
C SER A 107 13.42 3.59 18.99
N GLY A 108 12.54 4.46 19.48
CA GLY A 108 12.91 5.58 20.36
C GLY A 108 13.38 6.85 19.67
N ALA A 109 13.45 6.87 18.34
CA ALA A 109 13.78 8.07 17.59
C ALA A 109 12.66 9.14 17.67
N PRO A 110 13.00 10.42 17.47
CA PRO A 110 12.03 11.49 17.49
C PRO A 110 10.87 11.27 16.53
N ILE A 111 9.69 11.65 16.97
CA ILE A 111 8.49 11.68 16.12
C ILE A 111 8.67 12.83 15.13
N ASN A 112 8.34 12.56 13.87
CA ASN A 112 8.34 13.56 12.82
C ASN A 112 7.02 14.37 12.89
N PRO A 113 7.06 15.66 13.21
CA PRO A 113 5.85 16.49 13.27
C PRO A 113 5.45 17.05 11.89
N TYR A 114 6.22 16.77 10.85
CA TYR A 114 6.01 17.40 9.54
C TYR A 114 5.05 16.60 8.66
N GLY A 115 4.37 17.31 7.78
CA GLY A 115 3.71 16.77 6.60
C GLY A 115 4.53 17.08 5.35
N PHE A 116 4.50 16.18 4.39
CA PHE A 116 5.13 16.35 3.08
C PHE A 116 4.07 16.17 2.01
N GLU A 117 4.02 17.10 1.08
CA GLU A 117 3.13 17.06 -0.07
C GLU A 117 3.93 16.70 -1.33
N PHE A 118 3.35 15.85 -2.14
CA PHE A 118 3.86 15.47 -3.46
C PHE A 118 2.83 15.90 -4.49
N ASP A 119 3.24 16.66 -5.47
CA ASP A 119 2.38 17.27 -6.51
C ASP A 119 2.61 16.70 -7.93
N GLY A 120 3.15 15.49 -8.01
CA GLY A 120 3.32 14.76 -9.27
C GLY A 120 4.66 14.85 -9.93
#